data_a4fa395a928278cb11a141ab0070a068
#
_entry.id   a4fa395a928278cb11a141ab0070a068
#
_cell.length_a   1.000
_cell.length_b   1.000
_cell.length_c   1.000
_cell.angle_alpha   90.00
_cell.angle_beta   90.00
_cell.angle_gamma   90.00
#
_symmetry.space_group_name_H-M   'P 1'
#
loop_
_entity.id
_entity.type
_entity.pdbx_description
1 polymer ?
#
loop_
_entity_poly.entity_id
_entity_poly.type
_entity_poly.pdbx_seq_one_letter_code
_entity_poly.pdbx_strand_id
1 'polypeptide(L)'
;MQKLFLKKGISKKSAYNLRNPKDDEFERHTLAILVDNESGVLARVIGLFSGRGYNIDSLTVAEVDHSGNLSRITIVTSGTPSVIEQIKAQLDRMVPVHDVHDLTAEG
;
A
#
# COMPACT_ATOMS: atom_id res chain seq x y z
N MET A 1 -12.58 20.92 12.52
CA MET A 1 -11.97 21.06 12.31
C MET A 1 -11.82 21.38 11.87
N GLN A 2 -12.05 21.33 11.49
CA GLN A 2 -11.63 21.56 11.08
C GLN A 2 -11.60 21.97 10.68
N LYS A 3 -12.02 22.08 10.42
CA LYS A 3 -11.81 22.53 9.99
C LYS A 3 -11.77 23.08 9.41
N LEU A 4 -12.24 23.45 9.00
CA LEU A 4 -11.99 23.96 8.42
C LEU A 4 -11.97 24.44 7.90
N PHE A 5 -12.37 24.84 7.57
CA PHE A 5 -12.11 25.26 7.07
C PHE A 5 -12.41 25.64 6.68
N LEU A 6 -12.98 25.79 6.39
CA LEU A 6 -13.06 26.07 6.13
C LEU A 6 -13.16 26.41 5.86
N LYS A 7 -13.56 26.60 5.60
CA LYS A 7 -13.41 26.79 5.42
C LYS A 7 -13.43 26.89 4.90
N LYS A 8 -13.87 27.09 4.47
CA LYS A 8 -13.70 27.06 3.98
C LYS A 8 -14.00 26.84 3.31
N GLY A 9 -14.57 26.89 2.87
CA GLY A 9 -14.55 26.58 2.45
C GLY A 9 -15.21 26.33 1.83
N ILE A 10 -15.68 26.32 1.49
CA ILE A 10 -15.99 25.97 1.11
C ILE A 10 -16.33 25.58 0.88
N SER A 11 -16.67 25.60 0.63
CA SER A 11 -16.79 24.98 0.64
C SER A 11 -16.74 24.49 0.42
N LYS A 12 -16.80 24.67 0.27
CA LYS A 12 -16.56 23.77 0.14
C LYS A 12 -17.08 22.76 0.02
N LYS A 13 -17.48 22.71 -0.93
CA LYS A 13 -18.00 21.50 -0.61
C LYS A 13 -18.94 20.80 -1.59
N SER A 14 -19.68 21.49 -2.33
CA SER A 14 -20.68 20.89 -3.21
C SER A 14 -20.08 20.05 -4.32
N ALA A 15 -18.98 20.47 -4.88
CA ALA A 15 -18.38 19.74 -6.00
C ALA A 15 -17.96 18.34 -5.61
N TYR A 16 -17.44 18.20 -4.44
CA TYR A 16 -16.96 16.87 -4.07
C TYR A 16 -18.03 16.00 -3.47
N ASN A 17 -19.20 16.53 -3.29
CA ASN A 17 -20.32 15.67 -2.92
C ASN A 17 -20.73 14.75 -4.03
N LEU A 18 -20.24 15.00 -5.25
CA LEU A 18 -20.56 14.13 -6.37
C LEU A 18 -19.73 12.87 -6.39
N ARG A 19 -18.69 12.83 -5.58
CA ARG A 19 -17.86 11.63 -5.54
C ARG A 19 -18.56 10.52 -4.79
N ASN A 20 -18.23 9.31 -5.19
CA ASN A 20 -18.67 8.13 -4.46
C ASN A 20 -18.00 8.16 -3.09
N PRO A 21 -18.77 8.18 -2.00
CA PRO A 21 -18.15 8.23 -0.67
C PRO A 21 -17.13 7.12 -0.42
N LYS A 22 -17.34 5.96 -1.03
CA LYS A 22 -16.40 4.85 -0.82
C LYS A 22 -15.03 5.13 -1.38
N ASP A 23 -14.94 5.99 -2.40
CA ASP A 23 -13.66 6.33 -3.00
C ASP A 23 -12.81 7.18 -2.08
N ASP A 24 -13.43 7.81 -1.08
CA ASP A 24 -12.72 8.67 -0.15
C ASP A 24 -12.32 7.95 1.13
N GLU A 25 -12.83 6.76 1.33
CA GLU A 25 -12.54 6.03 2.56
C GLU A 25 -11.17 5.40 2.48
N PHE A 26 -10.38 5.66 3.50
CA PHE A 26 -9.08 5.02 3.60
C PHE A 26 -9.24 3.69 4.31
N GLU A 27 -8.57 2.70 3.75
CA GLU A 27 -8.51 1.38 4.33
C GLU A 27 -7.06 1.07 4.66
N ARG A 28 -6.87 0.33 5.73
CA ARG A 28 -5.55 -0.14 6.10
C ARG A 28 -5.44 -1.60 5.73
N HIS A 29 -4.42 -1.94 4.98
CA HIS A 29 -4.21 -3.30 4.52
C HIS A 29 -2.84 -3.79 4.92
N THR A 30 -2.77 -5.07 5.26
CA THR A 30 -1.51 -5.75 5.55
C THR A 30 -1.21 -6.66 4.38
N LEU A 31 -0.11 -6.38 3.70
CA LEU A 31 0.30 -7.13 2.52
C LEU A 31 1.54 -7.95 2.86
N ALA A 32 1.48 -9.25 2.59
CA ALA A 32 2.63 -10.12 2.71
C ALA A 32 3.17 -10.37 1.31
N ILE A 33 4.42 -10.03 1.10
CA ILE A 33 5.05 -10.08 -0.21
C ILE A 33 6.21 -11.04 -0.15
N LEU A 34 6.16 -12.08 -0.96
CA LEU A 34 7.25 -13.06 -1.02
C LEU A 34 8.19 -12.65 -2.14
N VAL A 35 9.46 -12.44 -1.78
CA VAL A 35 10.45 -11.90 -2.71
C VAL A 35 11.73 -12.71 -2.66
N ASP A 36 12.55 -12.54 -3.70
CA ASP A 36 13.90 -13.04 -3.68
C ASP A 36 14.69 -12.35 -2.58
N ASN A 37 15.50 -13.11 -1.85
CA ASN A 37 16.34 -12.57 -0.79
C ASN A 37 17.65 -12.05 -1.38
N GLU A 38 17.56 -10.99 -2.16
CA GLU A 38 18.69 -10.37 -2.82
C GLU A 38 18.85 -8.94 -2.34
N SER A 39 20.08 -8.47 -2.34
CA SER A 39 20.30 -7.08 -1.97
C SER A 39 19.62 -6.18 -2.97
N GLY A 40 19.03 -5.12 -2.48
CA GLY A 40 18.36 -4.15 -3.33
C GLY A 40 16.88 -4.42 -3.54
N VAL A 41 16.39 -5.63 -3.26
CA VAL A 41 14.96 -5.91 -3.46
C VAL A 41 14.10 -5.05 -2.53
N LEU A 42 14.50 -4.99 -1.26
CA LEU A 42 13.75 -4.18 -0.30
C LEU A 42 13.74 -2.72 -0.71
N ALA A 43 14.89 -2.21 -1.17
CA ALA A 43 14.97 -0.83 -1.61
C ALA A 43 14.05 -0.58 -2.80
N ARG A 44 13.94 -1.55 -3.70
CA ARG A 44 13.08 -1.40 -4.86
C ARG A 44 11.61 -1.39 -4.46
N VAL A 45 11.23 -2.21 -3.49
CA VAL A 45 9.86 -2.21 -3.00
C VAL A 45 9.55 -0.88 -2.33
N ILE A 46 10.45 -0.42 -1.45
CA ILE A 46 10.24 0.87 -0.80
C ILE A 46 10.19 1.99 -1.83
N GLY A 47 11.05 1.91 -2.85
CA GLY A 47 11.08 2.91 -3.91
C GLY A 47 9.79 2.98 -4.69
N LEU A 48 9.14 1.83 -4.89
CA LEU A 48 7.84 1.83 -5.55
C LEU A 48 6.83 2.65 -4.74
N PHE A 49 6.78 2.44 -3.43
CA PHE A 49 5.86 3.16 -2.58
C PHE A 49 6.16 4.65 -2.57
N SER A 50 7.43 5.00 -2.32
CA SER A 50 7.79 6.42 -2.21
C SER A 50 7.68 7.13 -3.55
N GLY A 51 8.01 6.45 -4.63
CA GLY A 51 7.96 7.08 -5.96
C GLY A 51 6.55 7.40 -6.41
N ARG A 52 5.57 6.66 -5.93
CA ARG A 52 4.18 6.90 -6.30
C ARG A 52 3.38 7.56 -5.19
N GLY A 53 4.03 7.90 -4.08
CA GLY A 53 3.34 8.55 -2.99
C GLY A 53 2.44 7.64 -2.19
N TYR A 54 2.65 6.33 -2.27
CA TYR A 54 1.91 5.40 -1.44
C TYR A 54 2.43 5.45 -0.02
N ASN A 55 1.56 5.21 0.93
CA ASN A 55 1.89 5.33 2.34
C ASN A 55 2.34 3.99 2.91
N ILE A 56 3.39 4.01 3.73
CA ILE A 56 3.84 2.83 4.46
C ILE A 56 3.67 3.13 5.95
N ASP A 57 2.75 2.42 6.58
CA ASP A 57 2.51 2.57 8.02
C ASP A 57 3.51 1.76 8.81
N SER A 58 3.86 0.58 8.34
CA SER A 58 4.90 -0.23 8.96
C SER A 58 5.44 -1.21 7.93
N LEU A 59 6.64 -1.71 8.21
CA LEU A 59 7.30 -2.64 7.30
C LEU A 59 8.20 -3.54 8.12
N THR A 60 8.08 -4.85 7.89
CA THR A 60 8.97 -5.83 8.49
C THR A 60 9.45 -6.79 7.42
N VAL A 61 10.63 -7.38 7.66
CA VAL A 61 11.22 -8.31 6.72
C VAL A 61 11.62 -9.55 7.51
N ALA A 62 11.30 -10.71 6.97
CA ALA A 62 11.68 -11.98 7.60
C ALA A 62 12.17 -12.94 6.52
N GLU A 63 13.27 -13.60 6.79
CA GLU A 63 13.75 -14.63 5.91
C GLU A 63 12.91 -15.89 6.16
N VAL A 64 12.32 -16.45 5.11
CA VAL A 64 11.40 -17.57 5.28
C VAL A 64 11.98 -18.89 4.80
N ASP A 65 13.05 -18.85 4.04
CA ASP A 65 13.65 -20.09 3.54
C ASP A 65 15.13 -19.84 3.30
N HIS A 66 15.96 -20.34 4.20
CA HIS A 66 17.41 -20.11 4.09
C HIS A 66 17.97 -20.76 2.83
N SER A 67 17.49 -21.95 2.49
CA SER A 67 18.04 -22.65 1.34
C SER A 67 17.46 -22.12 0.05
N GLY A 68 16.25 -21.58 0.07
CA GLY A 68 15.59 -21.07 -1.12
C GLY A 68 15.84 -19.59 -1.37
N ASN A 69 16.49 -18.91 -0.44
CA ASN A 69 16.80 -17.48 -0.59
C ASN A 69 15.55 -16.64 -0.80
N LEU A 70 14.56 -16.90 0.00
CA LEU A 70 13.30 -16.16 -0.05
C LEU A 70 13.11 -15.38 1.22
N SER A 71 12.51 -14.20 1.08
CA SER A 71 12.15 -13.35 2.20
C SER A 71 10.71 -12.93 2.07
N ARG A 72 10.08 -12.67 3.20
CA ARG A 72 8.74 -12.11 3.22
C ARG A 72 8.82 -10.69 3.76
N ILE A 73 8.29 -9.76 2.97
CA ILE A 73 8.16 -8.37 3.38
C ILE A 73 6.70 -8.17 3.76
N THR A 74 6.46 -7.74 4.97
CA THR A 74 5.09 -7.46 5.43
C THR A 74 4.95 -5.96 5.55
N ILE A 75 4.05 -5.38 4.76
CA ILE A 75 3.84 -3.95 4.71
C ILE A 75 2.41 -3.65 5.12
N VAL A 76 2.26 -2.72 6.06
CA VAL A 76 0.96 -2.16 6.37
C VAL A 76 0.87 -0.83 5.65
N THR A 77 -0.13 -0.69 4.80
CA THR A 77 -0.30 0.49 3.98
C THR A 77 -1.75 0.96 4.08
N SER A 78 -1.96 2.25 3.89
CA SER A 78 -3.29 2.84 3.94
C SER A 78 -3.55 3.59 2.65
N GLY A 79 -4.78 3.52 2.18
CA GLY A 79 -5.17 4.23 0.99
C GLY A 79 -6.62 3.98 0.68
N THR A 80 -7.11 4.62 -0.37
CA THR A 80 -8.45 4.33 -0.86
C THR A 80 -8.45 2.94 -1.48
N PRO A 81 -9.64 2.32 -1.63
CA PRO A 81 -9.69 0.99 -2.24
C PRO A 81 -9.01 0.91 -3.60
N SER A 82 -9.15 1.93 -4.44
CA SER A 82 -8.52 1.89 -5.75
C SER A 82 -7.00 2.00 -5.64
N VAL A 83 -6.49 2.76 -4.68
CA VAL A 83 -5.06 2.86 -4.47
C VAL A 83 -4.50 1.53 -3.97
N ILE A 84 -5.20 0.86 -3.07
CA ILE A 84 -4.77 -0.44 -2.57
C ILE A 84 -4.65 -1.43 -3.74
N GLU A 85 -5.62 -1.44 -4.64
CA GLU A 85 -5.55 -2.33 -5.80
C GLU A 85 -4.39 -1.99 -6.71
N GLN A 86 -4.09 -0.70 -6.88
CA GLN A 86 -2.91 -0.30 -7.65
C GLN A 86 -1.63 -0.80 -7.02
N ILE A 87 -1.54 -0.68 -5.69
CA ILE A 87 -0.35 -1.14 -4.98
C ILE A 87 -0.13 -2.63 -5.22
N LYS A 88 -1.19 -3.42 -5.06
CA LYS A 88 -1.07 -4.86 -5.25
C LYS A 88 -0.66 -5.20 -6.68
N ALA A 89 -1.25 -4.51 -7.64
CA ALA A 89 -0.93 -4.77 -9.04
C ALA A 89 0.51 -4.41 -9.38
N GLN A 90 0.99 -3.29 -8.85
CA GLN A 90 2.36 -2.87 -9.12
C GLN A 90 3.37 -3.82 -8.47
N LEU A 91 3.08 -4.27 -7.26
CA LEU A 91 3.96 -5.22 -6.59
C LEU A 91 4.01 -6.54 -7.36
N ASP A 92 2.88 -7.00 -7.83
CA ASP A 92 2.79 -8.28 -8.52
C ASP A 92 3.58 -8.28 -9.83
N ARG A 93 3.82 -7.11 -10.40
CA ARG A 93 4.56 -7.00 -11.66
C ARG A 93 6.07 -6.94 -11.48
N MET A 94 6.55 -6.77 -10.25
CA MET A 94 7.99 -6.68 -10.01
C MET A 94 8.62 -8.05 -10.17
N VAL A 95 9.71 -8.10 -10.92
CA VAL A 95 10.35 -9.38 -11.24
C VAL A 95 10.74 -10.17 -9.99
N PRO A 96 11.36 -9.56 -8.97
CA PRO A 96 11.77 -10.33 -7.81
C PRO A 96 10.62 -10.71 -6.86
N VAL A 97 9.39 -10.29 -7.17
CA VAL A 97 8.23 -10.59 -6.34
C VAL A 97 7.57 -11.88 -6.85
N HIS A 98 7.46 -12.86 -5.99
CA HIS A 98 6.86 -14.14 -6.32
C HIS A 98 5.38 -14.19 -6.00
N ASP A 99 4.95 -13.48 -4.96
CA ASP A 99 3.58 -13.56 -4.52
C ASP A 99 3.24 -12.32 -3.71
N VAL A 100 1.99 -11.89 -3.82
CA VAL A 100 1.46 -10.77 -3.04
C VAL A 100 0.17 -11.25 -2.42
N HIS A 101 0.10 -11.19 -1.10
CA HIS A 101 -1.02 -11.75 -0.34
C HIS A 101 -1.59 -10.66 0.55
N ASP A 102 -2.86 -10.36 0.38
CA ASP A 102 -3.53 -9.35 1.19
C ASP A 102 -4.15 -10.05 2.39
N LEU A 103 -3.46 -9.96 3.53
CA LEU A 103 -3.91 -10.64 4.73
C LEU A 103 -5.20 -10.05 5.29
N THR A 104 -5.41 -8.78 5.03
CA THR A 104 -6.62 -8.11 5.51
C THR A 104 -7.86 -8.67 4.83
N ALA A 105 -7.75 -8.93 3.54
CA ALA A 105 -8.89 -9.43 2.78
C ALA A 105 -9.30 -10.83 3.24
N GLU A 106 -8.35 -11.58 3.78
CA GLU A 106 -8.61 -12.94 4.24
C GLU A 106 -9.12 -12.98 5.66
N GLY A 107 -8.80 -11.97 6.41
CA GLY A 107 -9.18 -11.88 7.80
C GLY A 107 -10.62 -11.46 8.01
#